data_f8fc061468a555b1f928a672fc485058
#
_entry.id   f8fc061468a555b1f928a672fc485058
#
_cell.length_a   1.000
_cell.length_b   1.000
_cell.length_c   1.000
_cell.angle_alpha   90.00
_cell.angle_beta   90.00
_cell.angle_gamma   90.00
#
_symmetry.space_group_name_H-M   'P 1'
#
loop_
_entity.id
_entity.type
_entity.pdbx_description
1 polymer ?
#
loop_
_entity_poly.entity_id
_entity_poly.type
_entity_poly.pdbx_seq_one_letter_code
_entity_poly.pdbx_strand_id
1 'polypeptide(L)'
;MSIRIEKIDLNNKHDSRILESALRNWFKDPKELNLFEPRLKYPFNYNKWKALTYNSSNVESFTLINDKLIIGIGSILFNKDSSRAHIMHIFIDTTYRRKGLATKIIKYLEKLANKKKMKILSLRLMPKNEAAKKLYEKIGFQENLIQDEALTNSSANNKKTIKLYKQIN
;
A
#
# COMPACT_ATOMS: atom_id res chain seq x y z
N MET A 1 4.24 23.83 -2.97
CA MET A 1 4.47 22.45 -3.48
C MET A 1 3.16 21.90 -4.01
N SER A 2 3.14 21.58 -5.30
CA SER A 2 1.93 21.03 -5.95
C SER A 2 2.06 19.52 -6.09
N ILE A 3 1.27 18.79 -5.31
CA ILE A 3 1.27 17.32 -5.30
C ILE A 3 -0.02 16.83 -5.95
N ARG A 4 0.11 15.95 -6.93
CA ARG A 4 -1.03 15.29 -7.56
C ARG A 4 -0.95 13.79 -7.42
N ILE A 5 -2.08 13.13 -7.46
CA ILE A 5 -2.17 11.67 -7.45
C ILE A 5 -2.54 11.22 -8.87
N GLU A 6 -1.77 10.32 -9.43
CA GLU A 6 -2.02 9.77 -10.76
C GLU A 6 -2.03 8.26 -10.72
N LYS A 7 -2.95 7.66 -11.46
CA LYS A 7 -2.98 6.22 -11.67
C LYS A 7 -1.76 5.81 -12.49
N ILE A 8 -1.13 4.70 -12.14
CA ILE A 8 0.00 4.15 -12.88
C ILE A 8 -0.32 2.72 -13.31
N ASP A 9 0.02 2.40 -14.55
CA ASP A 9 -0.18 1.06 -15.12
C ASP A 9 1.15 0.31 -15.15
N LEU A 10 1.27 -0.71 -14.28
CA LEU A 10 2.49 -1.51 -14.21
C LEU A 10 2.72 -2.39 -15.43
N ASN A 11 1.72 -2.56 -16.28
CA ASN A 11 1.86 -3.28 -17.55
C ASN A 11 2.29 -2.38 -18.72
N ASN A 12 2.27 -1.07 -18.52
CA ASN A 12 2.79 -0.10 -19.48
C ASN A 12 4.30 0.02 -19.28
N LYS A 13 5.08 -0.17 -20.35
CA LYS A 13 6.56 -0.16 -20.26
C LYS A 13 7.13 1.15 -19.74
N HIS A 14 6.56 2.27 -20.18
CA HIS A 14 7.02 3.59 -19.76
C HIS A 14 6.76 3.81 -18.27
N ASP A 15 5.53 3.57 -17.82
CA ASP A 15 5.13 3.69 -16.42
C ASP A 15 5.97 2.77 -15.52
N SER A 16 6.12 1.51 -15.95
CA SER A 16 6.87 0.51 -15.20
C SER A 16 8.34 0.91 -15.03
N ARG A 17 8.94 1.47 -16.07
CA ARG A 17 10.34 1.92 -16.02
C ARG A 17 10.54 3.06 -15.03
N ILE A 18 9.64 4.04 -15.04
CA ILE A 18 9.69 5.19 -14.12
C ILE A 18 9.50 4.72 -12.67
N LEU A 19 8.52 3.86 -12.46
CA LEU A 19 8.25 3.33 -11.12
C LEU A 19 9.42 2.49 -10.61
N GLU A 20 9.96 1.60 -11.44
CA GLU A 20 11.11 0.78 -11.07
C GLU A 20 12.29 1.63 -10.60
N SER A 21 12.57 2.71 -11.31
CA SER A 21 13.65 3.64 -10.94
C SER A 21 13.43 4.24 -9.55
N ALA A 22 12.21 4.68 -9.25
CA ALA A 22 11.87 5.23 -7.94
C ALA A 22 12.00 4.19 -6.84
N LEU A 23 11.44 2.99 -7.05
CA LEU A 23 11.48 1.91 -6.06
C LEU A 23 12.92 1.44 -5.79
N ARG A 24 13.74 1.32 -6.81
CA ARG A 24 15.16 0.96 -6.64
C ARG A 24 15.90 1.98 -5.79
N ASN A 25 15.62 3.25 -5.99
CA ASN A 25 16.25 4.30 -5.19
C ASN A 25 15.80 4.25 -3.74
N TRP A 26 14.50 4.10 -3.49
CA TRP A 26 13.95 4.06 -2.13
C TRP A 26 14.41 2.84 -1.34
N PHE A 27 14.52 1.68 -1.99
CA PHE A 27 14.77 0.41 -1.31
C PHE A 27 16.23 -0.04 -1.37
N LYS A 28 17.13 0.92 -1.51
CA LYS A 28 18.54 0.74 -1.17
C LYS A 28 18.71 0.53 0.33
N ASP A 29 17.77 1.00 1.13
CA ASP A 29 17.73 0.78 2.57
C ASP A 29 16.95 -0.51 2.89
N PRO A 30 17.62 -1.53 3.46
CA PRO A 30 16.96 -2.79 3.82
C PRO A 30 15.79 -2.64 4.79
N LYS A 31 15.84 -1.67 5.69
CA LYS A 31 14.77 -1.41 6.66
C LYS A 31 13.52 -0.93 5.97
N GLU A 32 13.66 0.01 5.03
CA GLU A 32 12.53 0.53 4.27
C GLU A 32 11.90 -0.56 3.41
N LEU A 33 12.70 -1.41 2.79
CA LEU A 33 12.20 -2.53 2.01
C LEU A 33 11.40 -3.50 2.89
N ASN A 34 11.93 -3.84 4.06
CA ASN A 34 11.24 -4.77 4.97
C ASN A 34 9.90 -4.24 5.45
N LEU A 35 9.79 -2.94 5.68
CA LEU A 35 8.52 -2.32 6.08
C LEU A 35 7.53 -2.25 4.92
N PHE A 36 8.02 -2.04 3.71
CA PHE A 36 7.21 -1.92 2.50
C PHE A 36 6.67 -3.28 2.03
N GLU A 37 7.53 -4.29 1.97
CA GLU A 37 7.17 -5.64 1.54
C GLU A 37 7.98 -6.69 2.32
N PRO A 38 7.45 -7.16 3.45
CA PRO A 38 8.18 -8.13 4.30
C PRO A 38 8.47 -9.47 3.64
N ARG A 39 7.73 -9.82 2.58
CA ARG A 39 7.90 -11.08 1.85
C ARG A 39 9.10 -11.07 0.91
N LEU A 40 9.64 -9.88 0.60
CA LEU A 40 10.74 -9.71 -0.35
C LEU A 40 12.05 -9.55 0.41
N LYS A 41 13.02 -10.43 0.11
CA LYS A 41 14.35 -10.35 0.70
C LYS A 41 15.18 -9.28 -0.01
N TYR A 42 15.98 -8.55 0.78
CA TYR A 42 16.96 -7.63 0.22
C TYR A 42 18.05 -8.41 -0.55
N PRO A 43 18.55 -7.90 -1.69
CA PRO A 43 18.27 -6.60 -2.30
C PRO A 43 16.93 -6.55 -3.06
N PHE A 44 16.42 -5.35 -3.27
CA PHE A 44 15.17 -5.14 -4.00
C PHE A 44 15.27 -5.67 -5.43
N ASN A 45 14.24 -6.44 -5.84
CA ASN A 45 14.11 -6.92 -7.21
C ASN A 45 12.70 -6.58 -7.71
N TYR A 46 12.63 -5.71 -8.68
CA TYR A 46 11.37 -5.19 -9.20
C TYR A 46 10.46 -6.29 -9.75
N ASN A 47 11.01 -7.23 -10.53
CA ASN A 47 10.20 -8.29 -11.12
C ASN A 47 9.63 -9.24 -10.07
N LYS A 48 10.43 -9.57 -9.04
CA LYS A 48 9.95 -10.37 -7.91
C LYS A 48 8.87 -9.65 -7.12
N TRP A 49 9.07 -8.35 -6.87
CA TRP A 49 8.07 -7.54 -6.19
C TRP A 49 6.76 -7.49 -6.97
N LYS A 50 6.84 -7.22 -8.26
CA LYS A 50 5.66 -7.18 -9.13
C LYS A 50 4.93 -8.52 -9.15
N ALA A 51 5.65 -9.63 -9.21
CA ALA A 51 5.06 -10.97 -9.27
C ALA A 51 4.31 -11.36 -8.00
N LEU A 52 4.70 -10.81 -6.84
CA LEU A 52 4.03 -11.13 -5.57
C LEU A 52 2.57 -10.68 -5.53
N THR A 53 2.22 -9.57 -6.21
CA THR A 53 0.93 -8.93 -6.01
C THR A 53 0.27 -8.46 -7.31
N TYR A 54 1.05 -8.04 -8.30
CA TYR A 54 0.56 -7.22 -9.41
C TYR A 54 0.20 -8.00 -10.68
N ASN A 55 0.08 -9.31 -10.59
CA ASN A 55 -0.41 -10.13 -11.69
C ASN A 55 -1.95 -10.21 -11.74
N SER A 56 -2.62 -9.66 -10.73
CA SER A 56 -4.09 -9.63 -10.66
C SER A 56 -4.64 -8.38 -11.34
N SER A 57 -5.72 -8.54 -12.09
CA SER A 57 -6.44 -7.44 -12.73
C SER A 57 -7.21 -6.57 -11.74
N ASN A 58 -7.37 -7.02 -10.48
CA ASN A 58 -8.15 -6.33 -9.46
C ASN A 58 -7.32 -5.34 -8.63
N VAL A 59 -6.05 -5.15 -8.99
CA VAL A 59 -5.15 -4.21 -8.31
C VAL A 59 -5.06 -2.92 -9.12
N GLU A 60 -5.21 -1.79 -8.44
CA GLU A 60 -4.93 -0.48 -9.01
C GLU A 60 -3.86 0.21 -8.19
N SER A 61 -2.93 0.85 -8.88
CA SER A 61 -1.80 1.55 -8.26
C SER A 61 -1.81 3.02 -8.63
N PHE A 62 -1.39 3.84 -7.66
CA PHE A 62 -1.38 5.29 -7.77
C PHE A 62 -0.06 5.84 -7.27
N THR A 63 0.39 6.92 -7.87
CA THR A 63 1.61 7.60 -7.46
C THR A 63 1.29 9.02 -7.00
N LEU A 64 2.06 9.48 -6.03
CA LEU A 64 2.10 10.89 -5.66
C LEU A 64 3.23 11.53 -6.45
N ILE A 65 2.93 12.60 -7.15
CA ILE A 65 3.88 13.26 -8.04
C ILE A 65 4.04 14.72 -7.63
N ASN A 66 5.27 15.14 -7.46
CA ASN A 66 5.67 16.53 -7.27
C ASN A 66 6.42 16.97 -8.53
N ASP A 67 5.81 17.86 -9.32
CA ASP A 67 6.26 18.23 -10.67
C ASP A 67 6.35 16.99 -11.57
N LYS A 68 7.55 16.49 -11.84
CA LYS A 68 7.77 15.30 -12.66
C LYS A 68 8.30 14.12 -11.87
N LEU A 69 8.43 14.28 -10.54
CA LEU A 69 9.09 13.31 -9.69
C LEU A 69 8.05 12.48 -8.91
N ILE A 70 8.17 11.16 -8.99
CA ILE A 70 7.39 10.27 -8.13
C ILE A 70 7.96 10.35 -6.72
N ILE A 71 7.12 10.75 -5.76
CA ILE A 71 7.50 10.90 -4.36
C ILE A 71 6.74 9.94 -3.43
N GLY A 72 5.83 9.16 -3.96
CA GLY A 72 5.10 8.19 -3.17
C GLY A 72 4.29 7.24 -4.03
N ILE A 73 3.82 6.16 -3.41
CA ILE A 73 3.00 5.14 -4.06
C ILE A 73 1.96 4.62 -3.09
N GLY A 74 0.85 4.13 -3.62
CA GLY A 74 -0.14 3.37 -2.90
C GLY A 74 -0.95 2.51 -3.85
N SER A 75 -1.31 1.31 -3.41
CA SER A 75 -2.07 0.37 -4.22
C SER A 75 -3.28 -0.14 -3.46
N ILE A 76 -4.28 -0.59 -4.21
CA ILE A 76 -5.51 -1.13 -3.63
C ILE A 76 -5.95 -2.36 -4.43
N LEU A 77 -6.29 -3.42 -3.72
CA LEU A 77 -6.82 -4.66 -4.27
C LEU A 77 -8.30 -4.75 -3.94
N PHE A 78 -9.14 -4.92 -4.94
CA PHE A 78 -10.59 -5.04 -4.77
C PHE A 78 -11.02 -6.49 -4.77
N ASN A 79 -11.74 -6.89 -3.71
CA ASN A 79 -12.41 -8.18 -3.66
C ASN A 79 -13.92 -7.93 -3.67
N LYS A 80 -14.53 -8.06 -4.84
CA LYS A 80 -15.95 -7.76 -5.04
C LYS A 80 -16.86 -8.75 -4.31
N ASP A 81 -16.45 -9.99 -4.22
CA ASP A 81 -17.27 -11.05 -3.59
C ASP A 81 -17.49 -10.78 -2.10
N SER A 82 -16.47 -10.28 -1.43
CA SER A 82 -16.54 -9.96 0.00
C SER A 82 -16.84 -8.49 0.28
N SER A 83 -16.93 -7.65 -0.75
CA SER A 83 -17.06 -6.18 -0.65
C SER A 83 -15.95 -5.55 0.18
N ARG A 84 -14.74 -6.11 0.10
CA ARG A 84 -13.55 -5.63 0.81
C ARG A 84 -12.50 -5.12 -0.16
N ALA A 85 -11.81 -4.07 0.27
CA ALA A 85 -10.65 -3.55 -0.45
C ALA A 85 -9.44 -3.56 0.46
N HIS A 86 -8.30 -4.01 -0.07
CA HIS A 86 -7.06 -4.10 0.70
C HIS A 86 -6.07 -3.07 0.18
N ILE A 87 -5.69 -2.13 1.05
CA ILE A 87 -4.67 -1.12 0.77
C ILE A 87 -3.30 -1.72 1.06
N MET A 88 -2.36 -1.51 0.16
CA MET A 88 -1.01 -2.05 0.29
C MET A 88 0.02 -1.15 -0.35
N HIS A 89 1.26 -1.38 0.01
CA HIS A 89 2.42 -0.69 -0.57
C HIS A 89 2.32 0.84 -0.48
N ILE A 90 1.84 1.32 0.67
CA ILE A 90 1.88 2.76 0.96
C ILE A 90 3.32 3.14 1.32
N PHE A 91 3.90 4.01 0.52
CA PHE A 91 5.25 4.49 0.77
C PHE A 91 5.38 5.95 0.33
N ILE A 92 6.01 6.74 1.18
CA ILE A 92 6.35 8.13 0.88
C ILE A 92 7.87 8.25 0.96
N ASP A 93 8.47 8.86 -0.05
CA ASP A 93 9.90 9.17 -0.08
C ASP A 93 10.27 9.87 1.24
N THR A 94 11.35 9.42 1.87
CA THR A 94 11.77 9.91 3.18
C THR A 94 11.92 11.44 3.23
N THR A 95 12.35 12.04 2.12
CA THR A 95 12.51 13.50 1.99
C THR A 95 11.20 14.25 2.09
N TYR A 96 10.08 13.59 1.78
CA TYR A 96 8.75 14.21 1.72
C TYR A 96 7.83 13.78 2.86
N ARG A 97 8.35 13.11 3.86
CA ARG A 97 7.56 12.64 5.01
C ARG A 97 7.16 13.79 5.95
N ARG A 98 6.20 13.51 6.83
CA ARG A 98 5.64 14.45 7.82
C ARG A 98 4.96 15.67 7.19
N LYS A 99 4.38 15.49 6.00
CA LYS A 99 3.64 16.52 5.27
C LYS A 99 2.20 16.10 4.98
N GLY A 100 1.73 15.03 5.63
CA GLY A 100 0.37 14.52 5.44
C GLY A 100 0.15 13.75 4.15
N LEU A 101 1.20 13.36 3.43
CA LEU A 101 1.06 12.73 2.11
C LEU A 101 0.53 11.30 2.19
N ALA A 102 0.93 10.54 3.23
CA ALA A 102 0.36 9.21 3.44
C ALA A 102 -1.15 9.29 3.69
N THR A 103 -1.59 10.22 4.51
CA THR A 103 -3.01 10.48 4.73
C THR A 103 -3.73 10.85 3.44
N LYS A 104 -3.10 11.69 2.63
CA LYS A 104 -3.66 12.12 1.34
C LYS A 104 -3.94 10.95 0.41
N ILE A 105 -2.97 10.06 0.23
CA ILE A 105 -3.16 8.91 -0.66
C ILE A 105 -4.15 7.90 -0.08
N ILE A 106 -4.12 7.65 1.21
CA ILE A 106 -5.07 6.72 1.85
C ILE A 106 -6.51 7.23 1.70
N LYS A 107 -6.75 8.51 1.92
CA LYS A 107 -8.08 9.10 1.71
C LYS A 107 -8.53 9.02 0.26
N TYR A 108 -7.61 9.18 -0.67
CA TYR A 108 -7.90 9.00 -2.09
C TYR A 108 -8.34 7.56 -2.40
N LEU A 109 -7.61 6.57 -1.87
CA LEU A 109 -7.95 5.15 -2.05
C LEU A 109 -9.27 4.81 -1.37
N GLU A 110 -9.58 5.41 -0.22
CA GLU A 110 -10.86 5.24 0.45
C GLU A 110 -12.03 5.76 -0.41
N LYS A 111 -11.87 6.94 -1.01
CA LYS A 111 -12.87 7.47 -1.94
C LYS A 111 -13.11 6.55 -3.13
N LEU A 112 -12.02 5.98 -3.66
CA LEU A 112 -12.11 5.02 -4.75
C LEU A 112 -12.87 3.76 -4.33
N ALA A 113 -12.58 3.25 -3.13
CA ALA A 113 -13.28 2.09 -2.57
C ALA A 113 -14.77 2.39 -2.36
N ASN A 114 -15.11 3.59 -1.89
CA ASN A 114 -16.50 4.03 -1.74
C ASN A 114 -17.23 4.07 -3.09
N LYS A 115 -16.57 4.59 -4.12
CA LYS A 115 -17.13 4.60 -5.47
C LYS A 115 -17.45 3.21 -5.98
N LYS A 116 -16.62 2.25 -5.64
CA LYS A 116 -16.79 0.83 -6.02
C LYS A 116 -17.68 0.06 -5.05
N LYS A 117 -18.31 0.76 -4.11
CA LYS A 117 -19.27 0.21 -3.13
C LYS A 117 -18.67 -0.86 -2.24
N MET A 118 -17.37 -0.75 -1.96
CA MET A 118 -16.72 -1.58 -0.95
C MET A 118 -17.20 -1.16 0.44
N LYS A 119 -17.28 -2.11 1.35
CA LYS A 119 -17.77 -1.87 2.71
C LYS A 119 -16.66 -1.80 3.74
N ILE A 120 -15.55 -2.44 3.46
CA ILE A 120 -14.46 -2.57 4.41
C ILE A 120 -13.13 -2.33 3.70
N LEU A 121 -12.30 -1.51 4.32
CA LEU A 121 -10.89 -1.38 3.97
C LEU A 121 -10.06 -2.20 4.93
N SER A 122 -8.98 -2.80 4.44
CA SER A 122 -7.98 -3.45 5.28
C SER A 122 -6.57 -3.06 4.82
N LEU A 123 -5.63 -3.20 5.73
CA LEU A 123 -4.21 -3.07 5.42
C LEU A 123 -3.39 -3.89 6.41
N ARG A 124 -2.14 -4.18 6.06
CA ARG A 124 -1.22 -4.90 6.93
C ARG A 124 0.00 -4.02 7.20
N LEU A 125 0.58 -4.18 8.38
CA LEU A 125 1.84 -3.51 8.72
C LEU A 125 2.65 -4.37 9.66
N MET A 126 3.95 -4.09 9.73
CA MET A 126 4.82 -4.75 10.69
C MET A 126 4.55 -4.20 12.10
N PRO A 127 4.53 -5.06 13.14
CA PRO A 127 4.28 -4.61 14.52
C PRO A 127 5.22 -3.51 14.97
N LYS A 128 6.47 -3.53 14.53
CA LYS A 128 7.48 -2.52 14.88
C LYS A 128 7.27 -1.18 14.19
N ASN A 129 6.37 -1.10 13.21
CA ASN A 129 6.07 0.15 12.50
C ASN A 129 5.04 0.97 13.28
N GLU A 130 5.43 1.45 14.45
CA GLU A 130 4.52 2.16 15.35
C GLU A 130 4.03 3.48 14.76
N ALA A 131 4.87 4.18 14.01
CA ALA A 131 4.48 5.44 13.37
C ALA A 131 3.34 5.23 12.39
N ALA A 132 3.41 4.18 11.57
CA ALA A 132 2.34 3.83 10.63
C ALA A 132 1.08 3.40 11.37
N LYS A 133 1.21 2.60 12.43
CA LYS A 133 0.08 2.15 13.23
C LYS A 133 -0.70 3.33 13.81
N LYS A 134 0.00 4.29 14.41
CA LYS A 134 -0.61 5.50 14.96
C LYS A 134 -1.33 6.31 13.88
N LEU A 135 -0.71 6.45 12.71
CA LEU A 135 -1.31 7.17 11.59
C LEU A 135 -2.61 6.49 11.14
N TYR A 136 -2.59 5.17 10.96
CA TYR A 136 -3.76 4.42 10.49
C TYR A 136 -4.88 4.43 11.52
N GLU A 137 -4.57 4.29 12.80
CA GLU A 137 -5.56 4.40 13.87
C GLU A 137 -6.20 5.79 13.91
N LYS A 138 -5.41 6.83 13.71
CA LYS A 138 -5.91 8.21 13.63
C LYS A 138 -6.88 8.40 12.46
N ILE A 139 -6.66 7.69 11.35
CA ILE A 139 -7.54 7.74 10.17
C ILE A 139 -8.80 6.91 10.39
N GLY A 140 -8.84 6.04 11.39
CA GLY A 140 -10.02 5.26 11.74
C GLY A 140 -9.88 3.75 11.59
N PHE A 141 -8.68 3.25 11.30
CA PHE A 141 -8.43 1.81 11.25
C PHE A 141 -8.30 1.21 12.65
N GLN A 142 -8.75 -0.02 12.81
CA GLN A 142 -8.71 -0.76 14.08
C GLN A 142 -8.30 -2.20 13.84
N GLU A 143 -7.58 -2.80 14.81
CA GLU A 143 -7.18 -4.19 14.72
C GLU A 143 -8.40 -5.08 14.76
N ASN A 144 -9.11 -5.28 15.67
CA ASN A 144 -10.10 -6.34 15.89
C ASN A 144 -11.52 -5.98 15.43
N LEU A 145 -11.65 -5.13 14.42
CA LEU A 145 -12.96 -4.74 13.92
C LEU A 145 -13.75 -5.93 13.35
N ILE A 146 -13.04 -6.92 12.80
CA ILE A 146 -13.63 -8.07 12.14
C ILE A 146 -12.90 -9.33 12.61
N GLN A 147 -13.68 -10.36 13.00
CA GLN A 147 -13.13 -11.69 13.18
C GLN A 147 -12.97 -12.31 11.80
N ASP A 148 -11.74 -12.42 11.35
CA ASP A 148 -11.42 -12.99 10.05
C ASP A 148 -10.87 -14.39 10.27
N GLU A 149 -11.74 -15.40 10.12
CA GLU A 149 -11.37 -16.81 10.27
C GLU A 149 -10.29 -17.24 9.29
N ALA A 150 -10.19 -16.54 8.15
CA ALA A 150 -9.16 -16.81 7.15
C ALA A 150 -7.74 -16.52 7.66
N LEU A 151 -7.60 -15.74 8.72
CA LEU A 151 -6.30 -15.45 9.32
C LEU A 151 -5.72 -16.66 10.06
N THR A 152 -6.55 -17.59 10.50
CA THR A 152 -6.09 -18.80 11.20
C THR A 152 -5.35 -19.75 10.27
N ASN A 153 -5.59 -19.65 8.98
CA ASN A 153 -4.97 -20.48 7.94
C ASN A 153 -3.90 -19.73 7.15
N SER A 154 -3.51 -18.54 7.60
CA SER A 154 -2.50 -17.79 6.91
C SER A 154 -1.14 -18.48 6.99
N SER A 155 -0.41 -18.46 5.88
CA SER A 155 0.93 -19.01 5.82
C SER A 155 1.84 -18.41 6.89
N ALA A 156 2.90 -19.14 7.26
CA ALA A 156 3.88 -18.70 8.25
C ALA A 156 4.40 -17.27 8.03
N ASN A 157 4.39 -16.80 6.78
CA ASN A 157 4.85 -15.46 6.40
C ASN A 157 3.93 -14.34 6.88
N ASN A 158 2.65 -14.64 7.14
CA ASN A 158 1.68 -13.65 7.60
C ASN A 158 1.64 -13.48 9.13
N LYS A 159 2.28 -14.37 9.88
CA LYS A 159 2.30 -14.32 11.35
C LYS A 159 3.01 -13.11 11.92
N LYS A 160 3.83 -12.42 11.11
CA LYS A 160 4.62 -11.27 11.54
C LYS A 160 3.97 -9.92 11.29
N THR A 161 2.78 -9.90 10.69
CA THR A 161 2.09 -8.64 10.38
C THR A 161 0.82 -8.48 11.20
N ILE A 162 0.47 -7.21 11.44
CA ILE A 162 -0.81 -6.82 12.06
C ILE A 162 -1.74 -6.41 10.93
N LYS A 163 -3.00 -6.84 10.99
CA LYS A 163 -4.01 -6.43 10.03
C LYS A 163 -4.97 -5.44 10.68
N LEU A 164 -5.16 -4.31 10.04
CA LEU A 164 -6.08 -3.26 10.48
C LEU A 164 -7.24 -3.14 9.51
N TYR A 165 -8.41 -2.74 10.02
CA TYR A 165 -9.65 -2.63 9.26
C TYR A 165 -10.31 -1.30 9.51
N LYS A 166 -11.04 -0.83 8.49
CA LYS A 166 -11.93 0.34 8.61
C LYS A 166 -13.23 0.05 7.86
N GLN A 167 -14.34 0.27 8.53
CA GLN A 167 -15.67 0.20 7.89
C GLN A 167 -15.94 1.53 7.20
N ILE A 168 -16.35 1.50 5.92
CA ILE A 168 -16.50 2.72 5.10
C ILE A 168 -17.92 2.93 4.55
N ASN A 169 -18.75 1.92 4.55
CA ASN A 169 -20.16 2.03 4.11
C ASN A 169 -21.08 1.19 4.98
#